data_f294b91a4c2a4f10fabe0cdc66caab0f
#
_entry.id   f294b91a4c2a4f10fabe0cdc66caab0f
#
_cell.length_a   1.000
_cell.length_b   1.000
_cell.length_c   1.000
_cell.angle_alpha   90.00
_cell.angle_beta   90.00
_cell.angle_gamma   90.00
#
_symmetry.space_group_name_H-M   'P 1'
#
loop_
_entity.id
_entity.type
_entity.pdbx_description
1 polymer ?
#
loop_
_entity_poly.entity_id
_entity_poly.type
_entity_poly.pdbx_seq_one_letter_code
_entity_poly.pdbx_strand_id
1 'polypeptide(L)'
;MHKLFSWGGGKILEVETPNWEDWVPDLLVQFHQNVDHAQKSHKIGGRWENLYLDVADVGSARIPIRFARDCGKEKLGISSVILFDPLPGSKEKYPPFWFNFAEPGESTGLHDHADHAILSGVVYLSCEEKSGNLHFHMDGEV
;
A
#
# COMPACT_ATOMS: atom_id res chain seq x y z
N MET A 1 -9.52 -9.58 -13.54
CA MET A 1 -10.58 -8.55 -13.64
C MET A 1 -10.09 -7.24 -13.05
N HIS A 2 -10.44 -6.13 -13.66
CA HIS A 2 -10.12 -4.81 -13.13
C HIS A 2 -11.27 -3.85 -13.34
N LYS A 3 -11.32 -2.81 -12.51
CA LYS A 3 -12.27 -1.70 -12.66
C LYS A 3 -11.50 -0.39 -12.66
N LEU A 4 -11.76 0.44 -13.65
CA LEU A 4 -11.12 1.75 -13.77
C LEU A 4 -12.17 2.83 -13.61
N PHE A 5 -11.92 3.74 -12.69
CA PHE A 5 -12.79 4.88 -12.42
C PHE A 5 -12.04 6.17 -12.72
N SER A 6 -12.73 7.13 -13.33
CA SER A 6 -12.23 8.51 -13.43
C SER A 6 -12.95 9.36 -12.38
N TRP A 7 -12.19 10.12 -11.62
CA TRP A 7 -12.74 10.93 -10.54
C TRP A 7 -11.86 12.14 -10.26
N GLY A 8 -12.45 13.32 -10.32
CA GLY A 8 -11.76 14.55 -9.96
C GLY A 8 -10.49 14.87 -10.74
N GLY A 9 -10.42 14.50 -12.02
CA GLY A 9 -9.22 14.67 -12.83
C GLY A 9 -8.17 13.58 -12.61
N GLY A 10 -8.40 12.65 -11.69
CA GLY A 10 -7.56 11.50 -11.44
C GLY A 10 -8.19 10.19 -11.91
N LYS A 11 -7.47 9.12 -11.70
CA LYS A 11 -7.94 7.77 -12.02
C LYS A 11 -7.74 6.86 -10.81
N ILE A 12 -8.73 5.99 -10.58
CA ILE A 12 -8.68 4.96 -9.55
C ILE A 12 -8.81 3.61 -10.24
N LEU A 13 -7.83 2.75 -10.05
CA LEU A 13 -7.84 1.40 -10.58
C LEU A 13 -7.98 0.40 -9.43
N GLU A 14 -9.03 -0.40 -9.49
CA GLU A 14 -9.22 -1.56 -8.61
C GLU A 14 -8.92 -2.81 -9.42
N VAL A 15 -8.01 -3.64 -8.92
CA VAL A 15 -7.52 -4.79 -9.66
C VAL A 15 -7.14 -5.91 -8.69
N GLU A 16 -7.38 -7.15 -9.12
CA GLU A 16 -6.93 -8.33 -8.39
C GLU A 16 -5.49 -8.66 -8.80
N THR A 17 -4.60 -8.78 -7.81
CA THR A 17 -3.20 -9.14 -8.07
C THR A 17 -3.10 -10.62 -8.44
N PRO A 18 -2.44 -10.96 -9.56
CA PRO A 18 -2.27 -12.37 -9.95
C PRO A 18 -1.55 -13.19 -8.89
N ASN A 19 -1.96 -14.46 -8.75
CA ASN A 19 -1.34 -15.43 -7.86
C ASN A 19 -1.31 -15.02 -6.38
N TRP A 20 -2.27 -14.22 -5.95
CA TRP A 20 -2.33 -13.73 -4.56
C TRP A 20 -2.42 -14.88 -3.55
N GLU A 21 -3.00 -16.00 -3.93
CA GLU A 21 -3.11 -17.20 -3.10
C GLU A 21 -1.74 -17.75 -2.69
N ASP A 22 -0.72 -17.50 -3.49
CA ASP A 22 0.65 -17.93 -3.22
C ASP A 22 1.44 -16.90 -2.41
N TRP A 23 1.49 -15.65 -2.86
CA TRP A 23 2.37 -14.66 -2.25
C TRP A 23 1.80 -13.98 -1.00
N VAL A 24 0.47 -13.89 -0.85
CA VAL A 24 -0.12 -13.27 0.34
C VAL A 24 0.20 -14.04 1.61
N PRO A 25 0.03 -15.38 1.67
CA PRO A 25 0.44 -16.13 2.86
C PRO A 25 1.93 -15.97 3.18
N ASP A 26 2.79 -15.98 2.18
CA ASP A 26 4.23 -15.80 2.37
C ASP A 26 4.53 -14.42 2.96
N LEU A 27 3.91 -13.37 2.44
CA LEU A 27 4.11 -12.02 2.92
C LEU A 27 3.60 -11.85 4.37
N LEU A 28 2.46 -12.45 4.69
CA LEU A 28 1.94 -12.42 6.06
C LEU A 28 2.90 -13.08 7.05
N VAL A 29 3.48 -14.20 6.69
CA VAL A 29 4.50 -14.87 7.52
C VAL A 29 5.72 -13.97 7.69
N GLN A 30 6.24 -13.41 6.61
CA GLN A 30 7.39 -12.50 6.63
C GLN A 30 7.10 -11.27 7.51
N PHE A 31 5.92 -10.68 7.39
CA PHE A 31 5.51 -9.55 8.19
C PHE A 31 5.49 -9.91 9.69
N HIS A 32 4.82 -10.97 10.07
CA HIS A 32 4.70 -11.37 11.47
C HIS A 32 6.02 -11.77 12.08
N GLN A 33 6.94 -12.33 11.31
CA GLN A 33 8.29 -12.65 11.78
C GLN A 33 9.16 -11.42 12.04
N ASN A 34 8.87 -10.30 11.40
CA ASN A 34 9.74 -9.12 11.40
C ASN A 34 9.10 -7.87 11.99
N VAL A 35 7.81 -7.87 12.31
CA VAL A 35 7.09 -6.69 12.76
C VAL A 35 7.65 -6.07 14.04
N ASP A 36 8.25 -6.85 14.91
CA ASP A 36 8.76 -6.36 16.18
C ASP A 36 9.93 -5.38 16.04
N HIS A 37 10.64 -5.43 14.92
CA HIS A 37 11.73 -4.48 14.65
C HIS A 37 11.40 -3.47 13.56
N ALA A 38 10.12 -3.33 13.20
CA ALA A 38 9.69 -2.32 12.24
C ALA A 38 9.97 -0.91 12.75
N GLN A 39 10.42 -0.04 11.85
CA GLN A 39 10.43 1.38 12.12
C GLN A 39 9.00 1.92 12.04
N LYS A 40 8.66 2.85 12.92
CA LYS A 40 7.27 3.29 13.10
C LYS A 40 7.14 4.80 12.92
N SER A 41 6.05 5.23 12.30
CA SER A 41 5.74 6.65 12.17
C SER A 41 4.23 6.88 12.25
N HIS A 42 3.84 8.13 12.47
CA HIS A 42 2.45 8.60 12.50
C HIS A 42 1.59 7.88 13.53
N LYS A 43 1.77 8.26 14.80
CA LYS A 43 1.01 7.68 15.92
C LYS A 43 -0.38 8.30 15.98
N ILE A 44 -1.42 7.45 15.95
CA ILE A 44 -2.82 7.83 16.03
C ILE A 44 -3.51 7.00 17.11
N GLY A 45 -4.09 7.69 18.13
CA GLY A 45 -4.83 7.00 19.17
C GLY A 45 -4.03 5.95 19.94
N GLY A 46 -2.73 6.17 20.14
CA GLY A 46 -1.85 5.21 20.78
C GLY A 46 -1.30 4.10 19.85
N ARG A 47 -1.78 4.06 18.62
CA ARG A 47 -1.34 3.10 17.60
C ARG A 47 -0.40 3.74 16.59
N TRP A 48 0.61 3.00 16.18
CA TRP A 48 1.48 3.42 15.08
C TRP A 48 0.79 3.13 13.74
N GLU A 49 0.58 4.16 12.94
CA GLU A 49 -0.09 4.08 11.64
C GLU A 49 0.77 3.33 10.62
N ASN A 50 2.03 3.72 10.49
CA ASN A 50 2.92 3.19 9.47
C ASN A 50 4.01 2.33 10.10
N LEU A 51 4.16 1.11 9.60
CA LEU A 51 5.17 0.15 10.01
C LEU A 51 6.08 -0.12 8.81
N TYR A 52 7.35 0.29 8.93
CA TYR A 52 8.33 0.16 7.85
C TYR A 52 9.26 -1.03 8.11
N LEU A 53 9.35 -1.90 7.12
CA LEU A 53 10.26 -3.04 7.12
C LEU A 53 11.15 -2.99 5.88
N ASP A 54 12.39 -3.46 6.01
CA ASP A 54 13.28 -3.61 4.87
C ASP A 54 12.72 -4.68 3.93
N VAL A 55 12.81 -4.45 2.63
CA VAL A 55 12.29 -5.38 1.63
C VAL A 55 13.02 -6.74 1.69
N ALA A 56 14.24 -6.79 2.21
CA ALA A 56 14.94 -8.06 2.40
C ALA A 56 14.21 -8.97 3.40
N ASP A 57 13.51 -8.38 4.37
CA ASP A 57 12.77 -9.14 5.39
C ASP A 57 11.35 -9.49 4.92
N VAL A 58 10.81 -8.78 3.96
CA VAL A 58 9.47 -8.96 3.42
C VAL A 58 9.51 -9.05 1.89
N GLY A 59 10.36 -9.93 1.38
CA GLY A 59 10.64 -10.04 -0.05
C GLY A 59 9.43 -10.26 -0.94
N SER A 60 8.39 -10.93 -0.44
CA SER A 60 7.15 -11.14 -1.20
C SER A 60 6.40 -9.85 -1.49
N ALA A 61 6.69 -8.75 -0.79
CA ALA A 61 6.09 -7.44 -1.06
C ALA A 61 6.46 -6.91 -2.47
N ARG A 62 7.56 -7.38 -3.04
CA ARG A 62 7.95 -6.99 -4.41
C ARG A 62 6.90 -7.37 -5.44
N ILE A 63 6.16 -8.44 -5.22
CA ILE A 63 5.17 -8.94 -6.18
C ILE A 63 4.06 -7.91 -6.39
N PRO A 64 3.31 -7.49 -5.36
CA PRO A 64 2.29 -6.46 -5.56
C PRO A 64 2.87 -5.10 -5.95
N ILE A 65 4.05 -4.74 -5.50
CA ILE A 65 4.69 -3.47 -5.86
C ILE A 65 5.01 -3.43 -7.36
N ARG A 66 5.62 -4.48 -7.89
CA ARG A 66 5.92 -4.58 -9.33
C ARG A 66 4.66 -4.66 -10.17
N PHE A 67 3.66 -5.37 -9.69
CA PHE A 67 2.36 -5.43 -10.34
C PHE A 67 1.70 -4.05 -10.42
N ALA A 68 1.72 -3.29 -9.32
CA ALA A 68 1.19 -1.93 -9.29
C ALA A 68 1.94 -1.01 -10.27
N ARG A 69 3.26 -1.14 -10.35
CA ARG A 69 4.07 -0.43 -11.33
C ARG A 69 3.62 -0.72 -12.76
N ASP A 70 3.46 -1.98 -13.09
CA ASP A 70 3.08 -2.39 -14.45
C ASP A 70 1.65 -1.93 -14.78
N CYS A 71 0.73 -1.99 -13.82
CA CYS A 71 -0.62 -1.44 -13.98
C CYS A 71 -0.60 0.08 -14.18
N GLY A 72 0.27 0.79 -13.48
CA GLY A 72 0.44 2.23 -13.65
C GLY A 72 0.84 2.58 -15.07
N LYS A 73 1.76 1.83 -15.65
CA LYS A 73 2.19 2.03 -17.04
C LYS A 73 1.11 1.66 -18.04
N GLU A 74 0.54 0.48 -17.91
CA GLU A 74 -0.31 -0.12 -18.95
C GLU A 74 -1.75 0.40 -18.89
N LYS A 75 -2.28 0.63 -17.71
CA LYS A 75 -3.70 0.95 -17.51
C LYS A 75 -3.95 2.40 -17.12
N LEU A 76 -3.00 3.05 -16.46
CA LEU A 76 -3.13 4.45 -16.04
C LEU A 76 -2.32 5.41 -16.89
N GLY A 77 -1.54 4.90 -17.84
CA GLY A 77 -0.76 5.73 -18.77
C GLY A 77 0.39 6.51 -18.14
N ILE A 78 0.90 6.05 -17.00
CA ILE A 78 2.03 6.69 -16.34
C ILE A 78 3.30 6.31 -17.09
N SER A 79 3.93 7.28 -17.73
CA SER A 79 5.13 7.06 -18.54
C SER A 79 6.43 7.26 -17.76
N SER A 80 6.36 7.72 -16.52
CA SER A 80 7.55 7.98 -15.72
C SER A 80 8.28 6.70 -15.37
N VAL A 81 9.58 6.72 -15.49
CA VAL A 81 10.47 5.61 -15.10
C VAL A 81 10.64 5.49 -13.58
N ILE A 82 10.07 6.41 -12.82
CA ILE A 82 10.20 6.45 -11.35
C ILE A 82 9.17 5.55 -10.66
N LEU A 83 8.74 4.50 -11.31
CA LEU A 83 7.97 3.47 -10.63
C LEU A 83 8.98 2.56 -9.94
N PHE A 84 9.12 2.75 -8.66
CA PHE A 84 10.24 2.24 -7.90
C PHE A 84 10.21 0.72 -7.73
N ASP A 85 11.40 0.17 -7.56
CA ASP A 85 11.59 -1.21 -7.09
C ASP A 85 12.40 -1.10 -5.79
N PRO A 86 11.85 -1.49 -4.64
CA PRO A 86 12.51 -1.28 -3.37
C PRO A 86 13.83 -2.04 -3.29
N LEU A 87 14.86 -1.37 -2.77
CA LEU A 87 16.19 -1.94 -2.61
C LEU A 87 16.42 -2.35 -1.15
N PRO A 88 17.07 -3.51 -0.91
CA PRO A 88 17.45 -3.91 0.44
C PRO A 88 18.42 -2.92 1.08
N GLY A 89 18.31 -2.74 2.40
CA GLY A 89 19.21 -1.88 3.14
C GLY A 89 19.05 -0.39 2.90
N SER A 90 17.91 0.04 2.34
CA SER A 90 17.62 1.45 2.15
C SER A 90 17.64 2.19 3.49
N LYS A 91 18.33 3.33 3.52
CA LYS A 91 18.40 4.20 4.71
C LYS A 91 17.44 5.38 4.64
N GLU A 92 16.46 5.32 3.75
CA GLU A 92 15.43 6.35 3.66
C GLU A 92 14.65 6.41 4.97
N LYS A 93 14.42 7.62 5.46
CA LYS A 93 13.66 7.84 6.70
C LYS A 93 12.22 7.33 6.56
N TYR A 94 11.62 7.53 5.40
CA TYR A 94 10.27 7.06 5.07
C TYR A 94 10.33 6.32 3.74
N PRO A 95 10.53 5.00 3.76
CA PRO A 95 10.51 4.22 2.53
C PRO A 95 9.17 4.37 1.79
N PRO A 96 9.16 4.17 0.49
CA PRO A 96 7.95 4.36 -0.31
C PRO A 96 6.90 3.27 -0.15
N PHE A 97 7.11 2.28 0.69
CA PHE A 97 6.07 1.33 1.08
C PHE A 97 6.09 1.08 2.58
N TRP A 98 4.95 0.74 3.14
CA TRP A 98 4.81 0.43 4.56
C TRP A 98 3.61 -0.47 4.79
N PHE A 99 3.51 -1.01 5.99
CA PHE A 99 2.37 -1.81 6.41
C PHE A 99 1.50 -1.01 7.37
N ASN A 100 0.20 -1.20 7.23
CA ASN A 100 -0.78 -0.76 8.21
C ASN A 100 -1.42 -1.99 8.83
N PHE A 101 -1.45 -2.02 10.15
CA PHE A 101 -2.13 -3.06 10.90
C PHE A 101 -3.16 -2.40 11.81
N ALA A 102 -4.43 -2.69 11.58
CA ALA A 102 -5.53 -2.12 12.36
C ALA A 102 -6.32 -3.24 13.01
N GLU A 103 -6.66 -3.04 14.29
CA GLU A 103 -7.57 -3.90 15.02
C GLU A 103 -9.01 -3.40 14.88
N PRO A 104 -10.02 -4.22 15.26
CA PRO A 104 -11.41 -3.78 15.17
C PRO A 104 -11.65 -2.44 15.87
N GLY A 105 -12.37 -1.54 15.21
CA GLY A 105 -12.67 -0.20 15.73
C GLY A 105 -11.62 0.86 15.40
N GLU A 106 -10.48 0.49 14.85
CA GLU A 106 -9.46 1.44 14.44
C GLU A 106 -9.67 1.92 13.01
N SER A 107 -9.27 3.16 12.73
CA SER A 107 -9.41 3.75 11.41
C SER A 107 -8.20 4.64 11.08
N THR A 108 -7.97 4.84 9.79
CA THR A 108 -6.98 5.79 9.28
C THR A 108 -7.69 7.08 8.90
N GLY A 109 -7.14 8.21 9.33
CA GLY A 109 -7.70 9.51 9.01
C GLY A 109 -7.54 9.89 7.54
N LEU A 110 -8.34 10.85 7.11
CA LEU A 110 -8.26 11.40 5.76
C LEU A 110 -6.89 12.05 5.54
N HIS A 111 -6.22 11.68 4.46
CA HIS A 111 -4.91 12.23 4.10
C HIS A 111 -4.69 12.11 2.60
N ASP A 112 -3.64 12.74 2.09
CA ASP A 112 -3.23 12.61 0.70
C ASP A 112 -1.72 12.42 0.56
N HIS A 113 -1.29 12.10 -0.64
CA HIS A 113 0.11 11.93 -1.02
C HIS A 113 0.50 12.83 -2.20
N ALA A 114 -0.26 13.90 -2.43
CA ALA A 114 -0.15 14.74 -3.63
C ALA A 114 1.27 15.31 -3.83
N ASP A 115 1.97 15.62 -2.73
CA ASP A 115 3.32 16.21 -2.78
C ASP A 115 4.44 15.17 -2.93
N HIS A 116 4.13 13.87 -2.79
CA HIS A 116 5.13 12.83 -2.67
C HIS A 116 4.97 11.67 -3.65
N ALA A 117 3.81 11.53 -4.30
CA ALA A 117 3.54 10.38 -5.13
C ALA A 117 2.75 10.73 -6.38
N ILE A 118 3.17 10.16 -7.51
CA ILE A 118 2.42 10.15 -8.76
C ILE A 118 1.40 9.01 -8.73
N LEU A 119 1.77 7.91 -8.11
CA LEU A 119 0.93 6.72 -7.95
C LEU A 119 0.93 6.31 -6.49
N SER A 120 -0.24 6.17 -5.90
CA SER A 120 -0.42 5.60 -4.58
C SER A 120 -1.28 4.36 -4.67
N GLY A 121 -0.96 3.36 -3.87
CA GLY A 121 -1.71 2.11 -3.88
C GLY A 121 -1.90 1.53 -2.49
N VAL A 122 -2.97 0.77 -2.35
CA VAL A 122 -3.27 -0.02 -1.16
C VAL A 122 -3.50 -1.45 -1.59
N VAL A 123 -2.85 -2.37 -0.91
CA VAL A 123 -3.03 -3.80 -1.10
C VAL A 123 -3.52 -4.40 0.21
N TYR A 124 -4.68 -5.03 0.17
CA TYR A 124 -5.25 -5.69 1.34
C TYR A 124 -4.72 -7.12 1.43
N LEU A 125 -4.01 -7.41 2.52
CA LEU A 125 -3.44 -8.74 2.77
C LEU A 125 -4.36 -9.61 3.61
N SER A 126 -5.12 -9.00 4.50
CA SER A 126 -6.07 -9.67 5.36
C SER A 126 -7.19 -8.70 5.72
N CYS A 127 -8.42 -9.06 5.40
CA CYS A 127 -9.61 -8.28 5.73
C CYS A 127 -10.70 -9.22 6.20
N GLU A 128 -11.32 -8.88 7.33
CA GLU A 128 -12.51 -9.56 7.78
C GLU A 128 -13.76 -8.96 7.12
N GLU A 129 -14.85 -9.71 7.13
CA GLU A 129 -16.09 -9.37 6.41
C GLU A 129 -16.64 -7.98 6.73
N LYS A 130 -16.42 -7.46 7.93
CA LYS A 130 -16.91 -6.15 8.36
C LYS A 130 -15.81 -5.16 8.70
N SER A 131 -14.68 -5.25 8.00
CA SER A 131 -13.51 -4.44 8.35
C SER A 131 -13.55 -2.99 7.84
N GLY A 132 -14.62 -2.56 7.21
CA GLY A 132 -14.75 -1.19 6.72
C GLY A 132 -14.28 -1.00 5.28
N ASN A 133 -14.40 0.22 4.80
CA ASN A 133 -14.16 0.57 3.41
C ASN A 133 -13.07 1.61 3.27
N LEU A 134 -12.45 1.65 2.10
CA LEU A 134 -11.60 2.74 1.67
C LEU A 134 -12.49 3.84 1.07
N HIS A 135 -12.31 5.06 1.57
CA HIS A 135 -13.07 6.22 1.12
C HIS A 135 -12.17 7.21 0.41
N PHE A 136 -12.62 7.71 -0.74
CA PHE A 136 -11.94 8.76 -1.48
C PHE A 136 -12.72 10.05 -1.34
N HIS A 137 -12.03 11.14 -1.01
CA HIS A 137 -12.63 12.47 -0.85
C HIS A 137 -11.96 13.45 -1.81
N MET A 138 -12.77 14.31 -2.42
CA MET A 138 -12.29 15.41 -3.24
C MET A 138 -13.14 16.64 -2.94
N ASP A 139 -12.49 17.74 -2.55
CA ASP A 139 -13.15 19.02 -2.22
C ASP A 139 -14.31 18.87 -1.22
N GLY A 140 -14.16 17.96 -0.24
CA GLY A 140 -15.16 17.68 0.77
C GLY A 140 -16.26 16.70 0.36
N GLU A 141 -16.23 16.15 -0.86
CA GLU A 141 -17.13 15.09 -1.32
C GLU A 141 -16.54 13.70 -1.07
N VAL A 142 -17.43 12.74 -0.86
CA VAL A 142 -17.05 11.34 -0.64
C VAL A 142 -17.26 10.54 -1.91
#